data_85ac5f1940325998df0bde50c544e84e
#
_entry.id   85ac5f1940325998df0bde50c544e84e
#
_cell.length_a   1.000
_cell.length_b   1.000
_cell.length_c   1.000
_cell.angle_alpha   90.00
_cell.angle_beta   90.00
_cell.angle_gamma   90.00
#
_symmetry.space_group_name_H-M   'P 1'
#
loop_
_entity.id
_entity.type
_entity.pdbx_description
1 polymer ?
#
loop_
_entity_poly.entity_id
_entity_poly.type
_entity_poly.pdbx_seq_one_letter_code
_entity_poly.pdbx_strand_id
1 'polypeptide(L)'
;MEQWGGSNAAPPEGIVTGNSEFEANRFDMVRPITQERLGLLFDSEGWTWRIDSDGDLCGFWEGHLFCFRFLGDSREVLSIVAFMKNLVPIEYGEDLRDFLQAWHGEFLWPKAYIADQDEGDRVVAEVNADYEYGATDAQLVQQVMCALATTLQLFRALEERYGLDDDEGAGPAGGHQRGFDGPTWLPEN
;
A
#
# COMPACT_ATOMS: atom_id res chain seq x y z
N MET A 1 -20.97 -5.44 13.30
CA MET A 1 -20.34 -6.22 12.22
C MET A 1 -20.52 -5.39 10.96
N GLU A 2 -19.62 -4.39 10.75
CA GLU A 2 -19.71 -3.47 9.62
C GLU A 2 -18.98 -4.08 8.44
N GLN A 3 -19.67 -4.17 7.32
CA GLN A 3 -19.11 -4.67 6.06
C GLN A 3 -18.07 -3.65 5.54
N TRP A 4 -16.87 -4.12 5.36
CA TRP A 4 -15.88 -3.45 4.53
C TRP A 4 -16.31 -3.57 3.06
N GLY A 5 -17.03 -2.63 2.58
CA GLY A 5 -17.55 -2.63 1.23
C GLY A 5 -17.09 -1.39 0.46
N GLY A 6 -15.83 -1.27 0.13
CA GLY A 6 -15.38 -0.22 -0.76
C GLY A 6 -13.86 -0.27 -0.95
N SER A 7 -13.43 -0.54 -2.17
CA SER A 7 -12.07 -0.28 -2.60
C SER A 7 -11.97 1.19 -3.03
N ASN A 8 -10.91 1.88 -2.62
CA ASN A 8 -10.63 3.23 -3.09
C ASN A 8 -10.25 3.19 -4.57
N ALA A 9 -10.57 4.26 -5.30
CA ALA A 9 -10.07 4.43 -6.65
C ALA A 9 -8.54 4.57 -6.62
N ALA A 10 -7.89 4.00 -7.63
CA ALA A 10 -6.47 4.24 -7.85
C ALA A 10 -6.21 5.74 -8.08
N PRO A 11 -5.02 6.23 -7.72
CA PRO A 11 -4.63 7.58 -8.10
C PRO A 11 -4.67 7.72 -9.63
N PRO A 12 -5.07 8.89 -10.15
CA PRO A 12 -5.19 9.11 -11.58
C PRO A 12 -3.87 8.81 -12.30
N GLU A 13 -3.97 8.12 -13.44
CA GLU A 13 -2.82 7.88 -14.31
C GLU A 13 -2.31 9.23 -14.84
N GLY A 14 -1.07 9.54 -14.55
CA GLY A 14 -0.42 10.77 -14.93
C GLY A 14 -0.14 11.65 -13.72
N ILE A 15 1.11 11.62 -13.29
CA ILE A 15 1.63 12.63 -12.36
C ILE A 15 1.56 13.94 -13.09
N VAL A 16 0.61 14.72 -12.70
CA VAL A 16 0.27 15.99 -13.30
C VAL A 16 1.39 16.98 -13.16
N THR A 17 1.74 17.56 -14.24
CA THR A 17 2.30 18.90 -14.30
C THR A 17 1.27 19.91 -13.76
N GLY A 18 1.04 19.93 -12.46
CA GLY A 18 0.09 20.83 -11.82
C GLY A 18 0.80 22.02 -11.22
N ASN A 19 0.97 23.08 -11.99
CA ASN A 19 1.39 24.41 -11.47
C ASN A 19 0.26 25.15 -10.76
N SER A 20 -0.98 24.69 -10.73
CA SER A 20 -2.12 25.46 -10.22
C SER A 20 -2.50 25.16 -8.77
N GLU A 21 -2.15 24.00 -8.23
CA GLU A 21 -2.49 23.64 -6.84
C GLU A 21 -1.38 23.99 -5.83
N PHE A 22 -0.14 24.14 -6.30
CA PHE A 22 0.97 24.61 -5.46
C PHE A 22 0.80 26.07 -4.96
N GLU A 23 0.02 26.89 -5.65
CA GLU A 23 -0.23 28.28 -5.21
C GLU A 23 -1.24 28.38 -4.05
N ALA A 24 -2.09 27.39 -3.84
CA ALA A 24 -3.13 27.43 -2.79
C ALA A 24 -2.57 27.19 -1.37
N ASN A 25 -1.36 26.64 -1.23
CA ASN A 25 -0.85 26.20 0.07
C ASN A 25 0.33 27.02 0.59
N ARG A 26 0.23 28.36 0.52
CA ARG A 26 1.24 29.30 1.06
C ARG A 26 1.50 29.17 2.58
N PHE A 27 0.75 28.34 3.28
CA PHE A 27 0.83 28.16 4.73
C PHE A 27 1.05 26.70 5.13
N ASP A 28 1.38 25.80 4.20
CA ASP A 28 1.69 24.41 4.53
C ASP A 28 3.05 24.34 5.24
N MET A 29 3.00 24.22 6.57
CA MET A 29 4.18 24.22 7.42
C MET A 29 4.70 22.80 7.63
N VAL A 30 6.02 22.68 7.70
CA VAL A 30 6.68 21.44 8.13
C VAL A 30 6.29 21.16 9.58
N ARG A 31 5.76 19.98 9.84
CA ARG A 31 5.32 19.49 11.15
C ARG A 31 5.68 18.01 11.30
N PRO A 32 5.81 17.49 12.52
CA PRO A 32 5.95 16.04 12.72
C PRO A 32 4.85 15.27 12.00
N ILE A 33 5.20 14.12 11.46
CA ILE A 33 4.22 13.21 10.88
C ILE A 33 3.47 12.48 12.00
N THR A 34 2.17 12.29 11.85
CA THR A 34 1.37 11.50 12.79
C THR A 34 0.27 10.74 12.05
N GLN A 35 -0.16 9.65 12.64
CA GLN A 35 -1.26 8.86 12.11
C GLN A 35 -2.56 9.65 12.01
N GLU A 36 -2.87 10.46 13.04
CA GLU A 36 -4.04 11.34 13.04
C GLU A 36 -3.99 12.33 11.85
N ARG A 37 -2.82 12.95 11.63
CA ARG A 37 -2.63 13.86 10.51
C ARG A 37 -2.80 13.18 9.17
N LEU A 38 -2.27 11.96 9.02
CA LEU A 38 -2.42 11.18 7.80
C LEU A 38 -3.89 10.78 7.57
N GLY A 39 -4.61 10.39 8.62
CA GLY A 39 -6.05 10.10 8.54
C GLY A 39 -6.87 11.31 8.07
N LEU A 40 -6.58 12.51 8.58
CA LEU A 40 -7.23 13.75 8.12
C LEU A 40 -6.95 14.05 6.65
N LEU A 41 -5.75 13.77 6.16
CA LEU A 41 -5.41 13.89 4.74
C LEU A 41 -6.21 12.88 3.89
N PHE A 42 -6.36 11.64 4.36
CA PHE A 42 -7.17 10.63 3.68
C PHE A 42 -8.65 11.02 3.63
N ASP A 43 -9.18 11.58 4.72
CA ASP A 43 -10.54 12.12 4.75
C ASP A 43 -10.73 13.25 3.73
N SER A 44 -9.72 14.13 3.57
CA SER A 44 -9.76 15.22 2.58
C SER A 44 -9.73 14.74 1.12
N GLU A 45 -9.09 13.60 0.87
CA GLU A 45 -9.07 12.92 -0.43
C GLU A 45 -10.32 12.03 -0.66
N GLY A 46 -11.18 11.89 0.35
CA GLY A 46 -12.36 11.03 0.30
C GLY A 46 -12.03 9.54 0.34
N TRP A 47 -10.88 9.16 0.85
CA TRP A 47 -10.47 7.76 0.94
C TRP A 47 -11.03 7.10 2.20
N THR A 48 -11.41 5.83 2.05
CA THR A 48 -11.87 5.00 3.16
C THR A 48 -10.68 4.30 3.81
N TRP A 49 -10.57 4.44 5.12
CA TRP A 49 -9.50 3.84 5.92
C TRP A 49 -10.00 3.39 7.29
N ARG A 50 -9.21 2.59 7.96
CA ARG A 50 -9.45 2.19 9.37
C ARG A 50 -8.13 1.95 10.09
N ILE A 51 -8.21 1.82 11.41
CA ILE A 51 -7.13 1.30 12.24
C ILE A 51 -7.32 -0.21 12.37
N ASP A 52 -6.27 -0.99 12.11
CA ASP A 52 -6.28 -2.44 12.30
C ASP A 52 -6.01 -2.85 13.75
N SER A 53 -5.86 -4.16 14.02
CA SER A 53 -5.59 -4.69 15.36
C SER A 53 -4.21 -4.29 15.90
N ASP A 54 -3.25 -4.02 15.03
CA ASP A 54 -1.89 -3.63 15.39
C ASP A 54 -1.76 -2.13 15.64
N GLY A 55 -2.85 -1.39 15.37
CA GLY A 55 -2.92 0.05 15.52
C GLY A 55 -2.46 0.81 14.29
N ASP A 56 -2.28 0.15 13.15
CA ASP A 56 -1.86 0.76 11.91
C ASP A 56 -3.05 1.29 11.11
N LEU A 57 -2.85 2.40 10.39
CA LEU A 57 -3.85 2.95 9.47
C LEU A 57 -3.82 2.15 8.17
N CYS A 58 -4.93 1.52 7.80
CA CYS A 58 -5.01 0.67 6.61
C CYS A 58 -6.19 1.03 5.72
N GLY A 59 -6.04 0.79 4.41
CA GLY A 59 -7.08 0.98 3.40
C GLY A 59 -6.90 0.01 2.23
N PHE A 60 -7.90 -0.05 1.35
CA PHE A 60 -7.83 -0.86 0.14
C PHE A 60 -7.78 0.02 -1.11
N TRP A 61 -6.88 -0.31 -2.03
CA TRP A 61 -6.81 0.25 -3.37
C TRP A 61 -6.74 -0.90 -4.38
N GLU A 62 -7.65 -0.93 -5.33
CA GLU A 62 -7.82 -2.02 -6.31
C GLU A 62 -7.93 -3.42 -5.68
N GLY A 63 -8.48 -3.50 -4.47
CA GLY A 63 -8.59 -4.74 -3.70
C GLY A 63 -7.33 -5.15 -2.94
N HIS A 64 -6.19 -4.48 -3.15
CA HIS A 64 -4.97 -4.71 -2.40
C HIS A 64 -5.00 -3.95 -1.07
N LEU A 65 -4.49 -4.58 0.00
CA LEU A 65 -4.39 -3.97 1.31
C LEU A 65 -3.14 -3.11 1.40
N PHE A 66 -3.29 -1.86 1.84
CA PHE A 66 -2.19 -0.95 2.17
C PHE A 66 -2.25 -0.57 3.64
N CYS A 67 -1.15 -0.68 4.36
CA CYS A 67 -1.00 -0.29 5.75
C CYS A 67 0.08 0.78 5.89
N PHE A 68 -0.22 1.82 6.65
CA PHE A 68 0.63 2.99 6.87
C PHE A 68 1.10 2.97 8.32
N ARG A 69 2.37 2.66 8.50
CA ARG A 69 3.02 2.42 9.78
C ARG A 69 3.94 3.57 10.11
N PHE A 70 3.96 3.96 11.37
CA PHE A 70 4.84 5.00 11.88
C PHE A 70 5.90 4.33 12.76
N LEU A 71 7.12 4.24 12.25
CA LEU A 71 8.25 3.54 12.86
C LEU A 71 9.30 4.55 13.37
N GLY A 72 10.32 4.04 14.06
CA GLY A 72 11.35 4.85 14.70
C GLY A 72 10.99 5.26 16.13
N ASP A 73 11.98 5.73 16.89
CA ASP A 73 11.83 6.08 18.31
C ASP A 73 10.86 7.26 18.51
N SER A 74 10.82 8.19 17.56
CA SER A 74 9.92 9.34 17.53
C SER A 74 8.77 9.18 16.55
N ARG A 75 8.59 7.97 15.99
CA ARG A 75 7.58 7.65 14.96
C ARG A 75 7.74 8.52 13.68
N GLU A 76 8.98 8.83 13.35
CA GLU A 76 9.40 9.72 12.27
C GLU A 76 9.46 9.04 10.90
N VAL A 77 9.50 7.70 10.86
CA VAL A 77 9.56 6.95 9.60
C VAL A 77 8.15 6.53 9.19
N LEU A 78 7.69 7.01 8.04
CA LEU A 78 6.48 6.49 7.39
C LEU A 78 6.84 5.28 6.54
N SER A 79 6.35 4.11 6.94
CA SER A 79 6.46 2.86 6.19
C SER A 79 5.10 2.51 5.60
N ILE A 80 5.01 2.46 4.27
CA ILE A 80 3.80 2.10 3.53
C ILE A 80 4.01 0.68 3.02
N VAL A 81 3.28 -0.27 3.58
CA VAL A 81 3.36 -1.70 3.25
C VAL A 81 2.09 -2.12 2.54
N ALA A 82 2.23 -2.79 1.42
CA ALA A 82 1.09 -3.27 0.64
C ALA A 82 1.17 -4.79 0.41
N PHE A 83 0.02 -5.41 0.48
CA PHE A 83 -0.16 -6.85 0.28
C PHE A 83 -0.98 -7.08 -0.97
N MET A 84 -0.41 -7.79 -1.92
CA MET A 84 -1.12 -8.19 -3.14
C MET A 84 -2.33 -9.05 -2.77
N LYS A 85 -3.50 -8.76 -3.35
CA LYS A 85 -4.75 -9.48 -3.04
C LYS A 85 -4.68 -10.97 -3.42
N ASN A 86 -4.08 -11.27 -4.57
CA ASN A 86 -3.93 -12.61 -5.09
C ASN A 86 -2.60 -13.23 -4.65
N LEU A 87 -2.58 -14.56 -4.47
CA LEU A 87 -1.34 -15.32 -4.34
C LEU A 87 -0.83 -15.70 -5.72
N VAL A 88 0.47 -15.64 -5.93
CA VAL A 88 1.11 -16.23 -7.10
C VAL A 88 1.25 -17.73 -6.85
N PRO A 89 0.77 -18.61 -7.75
CA PRO A 89 0.90 -20.05 -7.58
C PRO A 89 2.36 -20.49 -7.38
N ILE A 90 2.59 -21.42 -6.48
CA ILE A 90 3.92 -21.85 -6.02
C ILE A 90 4.83 -22.36 -7.17
N GLU A 91 4.23 -22.88 -8.24
CA GLU A 91 4.97 -23.31 -9.44
C GLU A 91 5.69 -22.17 -10.17
N TYR A 92 5.28 -20.93 -9.96
CA TYR A 92 5.92 -19.73 -10.52
C TYR A 92 6.98 -19.10 -9.60
N GLY A 93 7.25 -19.67 -8.43
CA GLY A 93 8.09 -19.04 -7.41
C GLY A 93 9.52 -18.68 -7.88
N GLU A 94 10.14 -19.46 -8.80
CA GLU A 94 11.43 -19.11 -9.37
C GLU A 94 11.31 -17.93 -10.36
N ASP A 95 10.35 -17.99 -11.27
CA ASP A 95 10.06 -16.91 -12.22
C ASP A 95 9.66 -15.61 -11.51
N LEU A 96 8.91 -15.70 -10.40
CA LEU A 96 8.55 -14.55 -9.58
C LEU A 96 9.77 -13.87 -8.94
N ARG A 97 10.75 -14.65 -8.44
CA ARG A 97 12.00 -14.09 -7.90
C ARG A 97 12.80 -13.37 -8.98
N ASP A 98 12.90 -13.95 -10.16
CA ASP A 98 13.61 -13.35 -11.31
C ASP A 98 12.90 -12.07 -11.76
N PHE A 99 11.56 -12.07 -11.82
CA PHE A 99 10.77 -10.89 -12.13
C PHE A 99 11.02 -9.75 -11.13
N LEU A 100 10.94 -10.03 -9.82
CA LEU A 100 11.16 -9.01 -8.79
C LEU A 100 12.60 -8.48 -8.79
N GLN A 101 13.58 -9.35 -9.09
CA GLN A 101 14.98 -8.93 -9.25
C GLN A 101 15.15 -7.97 -10.45
N ALA A 102 14.51 -8.27 -11.58
CA ALA A 102 14.52 -7.39 -12.74
C ALA A 102 13.82 -6.06 -12.46
N TRP A 103 12.66 -6.12 -11.78
CA TRP A 103 11.92 -4.94 -11.35
C TRP A 103 12.78 -3.98 -10.52
N HIS A 104 13.50 -4.49 -9.53
CA HIS A 104 14.39 -3.67 -8.70
C HIS A 104 15.58 -3.08 -9.46
N GLY A 105 15.97 -3.68 -10.59
CA GLY A 105 17.00 -3.15 -11.49
C GLY A 105 16.49 -1.98 -12.34
N GLU A 106 15.19 -1.92 -12.60
CA GLU A 106 14.57 -0.93 -13.51
C GLU A 106 13.85 0.20 -12.76
N PHE A 107 13.16 -0.11 -11.64
CA PHE A 107 12.33 0.81 -10.89
C PHE A 107 12.91 1.12 -9.50
N LEU A 108 12.79 2.39 -9.07
CA LEU A 108 13.22 2.82 -7.74
C LEU A 108 12.29 2.33 -6.63
N TRP A 109 11.00 2.21 -6.94
CA TRP A 109 9.95 1.82 -6.02
C TRP A 109 8.93 0.90 -6.68
N PRO A 110 8.24 0.10 -5.84
CA PRO A 110 8.50 -0.21 -4.44
C PRO A 110 9.67 -1.18 -4.28
N LYS A 111 10.23 -1.31 -3.08
CA LYS A 111 10.91 -2.53 -2.64
C LYS A 111 9.82 -3.61 -2.55
N ALA A 112 10.06 -4.77 -3.11
CA ALA A 112 9.12 -5.89 -3.05
C ALA A 112 9.83 -7.19 -2.64
N TYR A 113 9.08 -8.06 -1.97
CA TYR A 113 9.58 -9.36 -1.53
C TYR A 113 8.44 -10.37 -1.45
N ILE A 114 8.81 -11.64 -1.37
CA ILE A 114 7.88 -12.76 -1.26
C ILE A 114 7.72 -13.12 0.20
N ALA A 115 6.47 -13.20 0.65
CA ALA A 115 6.11 -13.83 1.90
C ALA A 115 5.52 -15.20 1.57
N ASP A 116 6.28 -16.25 1.88
CA ASP A 116 5.86 -17.63 1.63
C ASP A 116 4.59 -17.96 2.42
N GLN A 117 3.63 -18.61 1.76
CA GLN A 117 2.41 -19.12 2.38
C GLN A 117 2.14 -20.53 1.89
N ASP A 118 1.37 -21.31 2.66
CA ASP A 118 1.08 -22.72 2.35
C ASP A 118 0.36 -22.90 1.00
N GLU A 119 -0.39 -21.88 0.56
CA GLU A 119 -1.24 -21.94 -0.64
C GLU A 119 -0.67 -21.20 -1.85
N GLY A 120 0.52 -20.60 -1.73
CA GLY A 120 1.18 -19.81 -2.78
C GLY A 120 2.04 -18.69 -2.22
N ASP A 121 2.66 -17.94 -3.11
CA ASP A 121 3.55 -16.84 -2.78
C ASP A 121 2.79 -15.51 -2.72
N ARG A 122 2.81 -14.83 -1.58
CA ARG A 122 2.27 -13.47 -1.47
C ARG A 122 3.35 -12.43 -1.75
N VAL A 123 3.09 -11.57 -2.70
CA VAL A 123 3.97 -10.41 -2.93
C VAL A 123 3.61 -9.29 -1.95
N VAL A 124 4.62 -8.81 -1.26
CA VAL A 124 4.55 -7.66 -0.36
C VAL A 124 5.41 -6.55 -0.94
N ALA A 125 4.86 -5.36 -1.02
CA ALA A 125 5.56 -4.17 -1.49
C ALA A 125 5.70 -3.16 -0.36
N GLU A 126 6.82 -2.42 -0.34
CA GLU A 126 7.16 -1.51 0.74
C GLU A 126 7.83 -0.24 0.22
N VAL A 127 7.33 0.91 0.68
CA VAL A 127 7.93 2.23 0.41
C VAL A 127 8.10 2.95 1.74
N ASN A 128 9.34 3.28 2.08
CA ASN A 128 9.69 3.95 3.33
C ASN A 128 10.22 5.35 3.08
N ALA A 129 9.86 6.28 3.97
CA ALA A 129 10.38 7.64 3.96
C ALA A 129 10.66 8.11 5.40
N ASP A 130 11.83 8.68 5.60
CA ASP A 130 12.25 9.27 6.86
C ASP A 130 11.87 10.75 6.90
N TYR A 131 11.17 11.13 7.96
CA TYR A 131 10.69 12.48 8.23
C TYR A 131 11.15 12.97 9.60
N GLU A 132 12.40 12.71 9.97
CA GLU A 132 13.00 13.16 11.23
C GLU A 132 12.73 14.65 11.51
N TYR A 133 12.77 15.46 10.46
CA TYR A 133 12.51 16.91 10.56
C TYR A 133 11.06 17.28 10.22
N GLY A 134 10.18 16.32 10.06
CA GLY A 134 8.78 16.53 9.68
C GLY A 134 8.56 16.69 8.18
N ALA A 135 7.30 16.88 7.80
CA ALA A 135 6.88 17.09 6.41
C ALA A 135 5.75 18.11 6.34
N THR A 136 5.56 18.71 5.17
CA THR A 136 4.32 19.42 4.84
C THR A 136 3.20 18.44 4.49
N ASP A 137 1.94 18.89 4.49
CA ASP A 137 0.81 18.05 4.06
C ASP A 137 0.95 17.67 2.58
N ALA A 138 1.41 18.60 1.74
CA ALA A 138 1.67 18.34 0.34
C ALA A 138 2.74 17.26 0.13
N GLN A 139 3.82 17.25 0.92
CA GLN A 139 4.86 16.22 0.86
C GLN A 139 4.32 14.85 1.29
N LEU A 140 3.47 14.78 2.33
CA LEU A 140 2.86 13.53 2.76
C LEU A 140 1.91 12.96 1.70
N VAL A 141 1.03 13.79 1.12
CA VAL A 141 0.14 13.39 0.04
C VAL A 141 0.94 12.88 -1.16
N GLN A 142 1.97 13.63 -1.57
CA GLN A 142 2.85 13.22 -2.67
C GLN A 142 3.51 11.86 -2.41
N GLN A 143 4.01 11.61 -1.20
CA GLN A 143 4.63 10.34 -0.82
C GLN A 143 3.62 9.18 -0.89
N VAL A 144 2.42 9.38 -0.34
CA VAL A 144 1.36 8.37 -0.38
C VAL A 144 0.95 8.07 -1.83
N MET A 145 0.71 9.13 -2.63
CA MET A 145 0.35 8.96 -4.05
C MET A 145 1.43 8.24 -4.84
N CYS A 146 2.71 8.55 -4.61
CA CYS A 146 3.83 7.87 -5.24
C CYS A 146 3.85 6.38 -4.84
N ALA A 147 3.71 6.07 -3.55
CA ALA A 147 3.70 4.69 -3.06
C ALA A 147 2.52 3.89 -3.63
N LEU A 148 1.31 4.48 -3.65
CA LEU A 148 0.13 3.85 -4.25
C LEU A 148 0.35 3.57 -5.74
N ALA A 149 0.76 4.58 -6.52
CA ALA A 149 0.92 4.46 -7.97
C ALA A 149 1.96 3.42 -8.35
N THR A 150 3.15 3.46 -7.73
CA THR A 150 4.25 2.53 -8.06
C THR A 150 3.97 1.10 -7.60
N THR A 151 3.31 0.94 -6.45
CA THR A 151 2.92 -0.38 -5.95
C THR A 151 1.81 -1.01 -6.80
N LEU A 152 0.78 -0.24 -7.16
CA LEU A 152 -0.28 -0.73 -8.04
C LEU A 152 0.25 -1.07 -9.44
N GLN A 153 1.23 -0.31 -9.95
CA GLN A 153 1.90 -0.65 -11.20
C GLN A 153 2.59 -2.02 -11.12
N LEU A 154 3.31 -2.31 -10.03
CA LEU A 154 3.92 -3.62 -9.79
C LEU A 154 2.86 -4.72 -9.74
N PHE A 155 1.80 -4.53 -8.93
CA PHE A 155 0.78 -5.56 -8.75
C PHE A 155 0.01 -5.87 -10.03
N ARG A 156 -0.36 -4.85 -10.81
CA ARG A 156 -0.96 -5.04 -12.13
C ARG A 156 -0.05 -5.83 -13.09
N ALA A 157 1.26 -5.52 -13.10
CA ALA A 157 2.21 -6.24 -13.93
C ALA A 157 2.34 -7.73 -13.53
N LEU A 158 2.23 -8.04 -12.24
CA LEU A 158 2.20 -9.41 -11.73
C LEU A 158 0.88 -10.12 -12.05
N GLU A 159 -0.25 -9.42 -11.88
CA GLU A 159 -1.57 -9.96 -12.21
C GLU A 159 -1.66 -10.30 -13.70
N GLU A 160 -1.22 -9.40 -14.59
CA GLU A 160 -1.16 -9.64 -16.02
C GLU A 160 -0.22 -10.81 -16.37
N ARG A 161 0.99 -10.86 -15.75
CA ARG A 161 1.99 -11.89 -16.04
C ARG A 161 1.51 -13.29 -15.69
N TYR A 162 0.81 -13.44 -14.56
CA TYR A 162 0.38 -14.73 -14.04
C TYR A 162 -1.11 -15.02 -14.27
N GLY A 163 -1.82 -14.12 -14.96
CA GLY A 163 -3.24 -14.31 -15.25
C GLY A 163 -4.10 -14.32 -13.99
N LEU A 164 -3.81 -13.44 -13.02
CA LEU A 164 -4.48 -13.37 -11.72
C LEU A 164 -5.60 -12.34 -11.68
N ASP A 165 -5.99 -11.80 -12.83
CA ASP A 165 -7.13 -10.89 -12.94
C ASP A 165 -8.40 -11.59 -12.41
N ASP A 166 -9.29 -10.82 -11.77
CA ASP A 166 -10.53 -11.34 -11.24
C ASP A 166 -11.32 -12.02 -12.35
N ASP A 167 -11.39 -13.36 -12.29
CA ASP A 167 -12.29 -14.13 -13.12
C ASP A 167 -13.71 -13.71 -12.72
N GLU A 168 -14.44 -13.02 -13.59
CA GLU A 168 -15.81 -12.55 -13.36
C GLU A 168 -16.83 -13.71 -13.12
N GLY A 169 -16.41 -14.78 -12.46
CA GLY A 169 -17.19 -16.01 -12.35
C GLY A 169 -17.28 -16.70 -11.00
N ALA A 170 -16.47 -16.37 -10.01
CA ALA A 170 -16.54 -17.03 -8.70
C ALA A 170 -17.25 -16.14 -7.67
N GLY A 171 -18.58 -16.24 -7.60
CA GLY A 171 -19.37 -15.72 -6.48
C GLY A 171 -18.86 -16.31 -5.14
N PRO A 172 -19.04 -15.64 -3.99
CA PRO A 172 -18.42 -16.02 -2.73
C PRO A 172 -18.98 -17.37 -2.25
N ALA A 173 -18.18 -18.41 -2.39
CA ALA A 173 -18.38 -19.63 -1.60
C ALA A 173 -18.15 -19.22 -0.13
N GLY A 174 -19.21 -19.34 0.69
CA GLY A 174 -19.24 -18.95 2.10
C GLY A 174 -18.09 -19.56 2.90
N GLY A 175 -17.04 -18.80 3.09
CA GLY A 175 -15.93 -19.09 3.96
C GLY A 175 -16.01 -18.18 5.18
N HIS A 176 -16.00 -18.76 6.36
CA HIS A 176 -15.96 -18.11 7.65
C HIS A 176 -14.94 -16.95 7.65
N GLN A 177 -15.43 -15.73 7.86
CA GLN A 177 -14.60 -14.59 8.23
C GLN A 177 -13.95 -14.87 9.58
N ARG A 178 -12.73 -15.41 9.58
CA ARG A 178 -11.84 -15.27 10.73
C ARG A 178 -11.45 -13.78 10.77
N GLY A 179 -11.48 -13.20 11.97
CA GLY A 179 -10.97 -11.86 12.19
C GLY A 179 -9.55 -11.78 11.59
N PHE A 180 -9.25 -10.69 10.91
CA PHE A 180 -7.91 -10.44 10.38
C PHE A 180 -7.00 -10.16 11.60
N ASP A 181 -6.40 -11.22 12.13
CA ASP A 181 -5.19 -11.12 12.93
C ASP A 181 -4.09 -10.78 11.92
N GLY A 182 -3.37 -9.67 12.14
CA GLY A 182 -2.28 -9.25 11.26
C GLY A 182 -1.32 -10.41 11.00
N PRO A 183 -0.54 -10.38 9.91
CA PRO A 183 0.31 -11.50 9.55
C PRO A 183 1.29 -11.81 10.68
N THR A 184 1.17 -13.01 11.26
CA THR A 184 1.94 -13.51 12.42
C THR A 184 3.45 -13.66 12.17
N TRP A 185 3.92 -13.29 10.98
CA TRP A 185 5.33 -13.37 10.57
C TRP A 185 6.08 -12.02 10.56
N LEU A 186 5.41 -10.92 10.95
CA LEU A 186 6.14 -9.66 11.16
C LEU A 186 7.05 -9.83 12.39
N PRO A 187 8.37 -9.54 12.29
CA PRO A 187 9.24 -9.58 13.47
C PRO A 187 8.71 -8.59 14.51
N GLU A 188 8.52 -9.08 15.73
CA GLU A 188 8.26 -8.21 16.87
C GLU A 188 9.49 -7.30 17.04
N ASN A 189 9.27 -5.99 17.02
CA ASN A 189 10.29 -4.98 17.36
C ASN A 189 10.38 -4.83 18.88
#